data_3d98c29428ecd8952bfd7123ec0ceccc
#
_entry.id   3d98c29428ecd8952bfd7123ec0ceccc
#
_cell.length_a   1.000
_cell.length_b   1.000
_cell.length_c   1.000
_cell.angle_alpha   90.00
_cell.angle_beta   90.00
_cell.angle_gamma   90.00
#
_symmetry.space_group_name_H-M   'P 1'
#
loop_
_entity.id
_entity.type
_entity.pdbx_description
1 polymer ?
#
loop_
_entity_poly.entity_id
_entity_poly.type
_entity_poly.pdbx_seq_one_letter_code
_entity_poly.pdbx_strand_id
1 'polypeptide(L)'
;DHHTLIIPRGGEFRVELADGTVVWLNSESEFTYPVIFNDTTREVSLKGEAYFEVGRDEEKPFVVRTACYDVTVLGTCFNVAAYRNDNMTSTTLVQGAVEVSGKGIAEARRLRVDERFVLDKVTGKVTVEKVDVSYDTAWKEGKFRFRDVRLEEIMWDVERWYDVTVEYDSDEVKDFRFGFNMSRHETIEPLLRIFELNGKVEIERNGNMLKVKR
;
A
#
# COMPACT_ATOMS: atom_id res chain seq x y z
N ASP A 1 6.01 2.37 -26.58
CA ASP A 1 6.84 1.47 -25.76
C ASP A 1 6.53 1.72 -24.28
N HIS A 2 6.45 0.64 -23.48
CA HIS A 2 6.22 0.68 -22.03
C HIS A 2 7.32 -0.07 -21.31
N HIS A 3 7.67 0.40 -20.13
CA HIS A 3 8.51 -0.30 -19.16
C HIS A 3 7.63 -0.90 -18.07
N THR A 4 8.01 -2.08 -17.58
CA THR A 4 7.39 -2.70 -16.40
C THR A 4 8.49 -3.00 -15.38
N LEU A 5 8.33 -2.44 -14.18
CA LEU A 5 9.15 -2.75 -13.02
C LEU A 5 8.43 -3.77 -12.17
N ILE A 6 9.10 -4.86 -11.84
CA ILE A 6 8.60 -5.91 -10.95
C ILE A 6 9.50 -5.92 -9.72
N ILE A 7 8.91 -5.57 -8.57
CA ILE A 7 9.60 -5.51 -7.29
C ILE A 7 9.34 -6.84 -6.55
N PRO A 8 10.37 -7.62 -6.26
CA PRO A 8 10.20 -8.87 -5.53
C PRO A 8 9.83 -8.62 -4.07
N ARG A 9 9.47 -9.66 -3.36
CA ARG A 9 9.38 -9.65 -1.90
C ARG A 9 10.73 -9.25 -1.31
N GLY A 10 10.72 -8.49 -0.21
CA GLY A 10 11.92 -7.95 0.41
C GLY A 10 12.58 -6.80 -0.35
N GLY A 11 12.02 -6.40 -1.49
CA GLY A 11 12.53 -5.31 -2.33
C GLY A 11 11.75 -4.02 -2.18
N GLU A 12 12.40 -2.93 -2.51
CA GLU A 12 11.80 -1.61 -2.71
C GLU A 12 12.58 -0.89 -3.82
N PHE A 13 11.95 0.02 -4.52
CA PHE A 13 12.60 0.73 -5.61
C PHE A 13 12.07 2.16 -5.74
N ARG A 14 12.94 3.06 -6.17
CA ARG A 14 12.58 4.45 -6.50
C ARG A 14 12.88 4.70 -7.97
N VAL A 15 11.91 5.21 -8.71
CA VAL A 15 12.06 5.59 -10.12
C VAL A 15 11.61 7.03 -10.32
N GLU A 16 12.29 7.73 -11.25
CA GLU A 16 11.89 9.04 -11.74
C GLU A 16 11.43 8.90 -13.20
N LEU A 17 10.22 9.36 -13.49
CA LEU A 17 9.62 9.29 -14.82
C LEU A 17 10.04 10.48 -15.68
N ALA A 18 9.75 10.41 -16.97
CA ALA A 18 10.16 11.43 -17.96
C ALA A 18 9.57 12.84 -17.68
N ASP A 19 8.46 12.93 -16.96
CA ASP A 19 7.81 14.18 -16.55
C ASP A 19 8.31 14.73 -15.20
N GLY A 20 9.32 14.09 -14.60
CA GLY A 20 9.86 14.42 -13.28
C GLY A 20 9.05 13.86 -12.10
N THR A 21 7.99 13.10 -12.37
CA THR A 21 7.26 12.38 -11.31
C THR A 21 8.16 11.35 -10.66
N VAL A 22 8.20 11.34 -9.33
CA VAL A 22 8.94 10.36 -8.55
C VAL A 22 7.99 9.34 -7.95
N VAL A 23 8.33 8.06 -8.12
CA VAL A 23 7.53 6.94 -7.62
C VAL A 23 8.41 6.04 -6.75
N TRP A 24 7.99 5.79 -5.51
CA TRP A 24 8.54 4.74 -4.66
C TRP A 24 7.63 3.52 -4.78
N LEU A 25 8.22 2.35 -4.96
CA LEU A 25 7.53 1.08 -5.11
C LEU A 25 7.88 0.19 -3.92
N ASN A 26 6.86 -0.32 -3.25
CA ASN A 26 7.00 -1.24 -2.13
C ASN A 26 7.17 -2.69 -2.62
N SER A 27 7.47 -3.60 -1.69
CA SER A 27 7.65 -5.04 -1.95
C SER A 27 6.44 -5.65 -2.67
N GLU A 28 6.70 -6.63 -3.55
CA GLU A 28 5.69 -7.39 -4.28
C GLU A 28 4.79 -6.49 -5.16
N SER A 29 5.38 -5.44 -5.76
CA SER A 29 4.67 -4.51 -6.64
C SER A 29 5.08 -4.64 -8.10
N GLU A 30 4.13 -4.39 -8.98
CA GLU A 30 4.33 -4.30 -10.44
C GLU A 30 3.86 -2.92 -10.91
N PHE A 31 4.73 -2.20 -11.59
CA PHE A 31 4.48 -0.84 -12.05
C PHE A 31 4.81 -0.73 -13.54
N THR A 32 3.81 -0.35 -14.34
CA THR A 32 3.97 -0.18 -15.79
C THR A 32 3.74 1.27 -16.17
N TYR A 33 4.66 1.85 -16.94
CA TYR A 33 4.60 3.22 -17.40
C TYR A 33 5.18 3.37 -18.81
N PRO A 34 4.72 4.33 -19.61
CA PRO A 34 5.27 4.58 -20.93
C PRO A 34 6.64 5.27 -20.84
N VAL A 35 7.52 5.03 -21.81
CA VAL A 35 8.81 5.74 -21.93
C VAL A 35 8.60 7.24 -22.08
N ILE A 36 7.57 7.64 -22.83
CA ILE A 36 7.14 9.02 -23.04
C ILE A 36 5.61 9.04 -22.90
N PHE A 37 5.09 9.95 -22.10
CA PHE A 37 3.66 10.16 -21.98
C PHE A 37 3.06 10.74 -23.27
N ASN A 38 1.80 10.35 -23.57
CA ASN A 38 1.06 10.94 -24.69
C ASN A 38 0.72 12.43 -24.45
N ASP A 39 0.08 13.09 -25.41
CA ASP A 39 -0.16 14.52 -25.35
C ASP A 39 -1.35 14.91 -24.44
N THR A 40 -2.17 13.98 -24.01
CA THR A 40 -3.43 14.27 -23.30
C THR A 40 -3.42 13.83 -21.84
N THR A 41 -2.71 12.73 -21.51
CA THR A 41 -2.69 12.17 -20.16
C THR A 41 -1.32 11.56 -19.84
N ARG A 42 -1.00 11.49 -18.54
CA ARG A 42 0.14 10.76 -17.98
C ARG A 42 -0.39 9.50 -17.31
N GLU A 43 -0.48 8.42 -18.06
CA GLU A 43 -1.12 7.19 -17.57
C GLU A 43 -0.09 6.14 -17.18
N VAL A 44 -0.27 5.53 -16.00
CA VAL A 44 0.54 4.43 -15.46
C VAL A 44 -0.37 3.36 -14.87
N SER A 45 0.14 2.15 -14.69
CA SER A 45 -0.59 1.03 -14.07
C SER A 45 0.16 0.51 -12.86
N LEU A 46 -0.58 0.21 -11.78
CA LEU A 46 -0.05 -0.29 -10.53
C LEU A 46 -0.79 -1.56 -10.09
N LYS A 47 -0.01 -2.57 -9.71
CA LYS A 47 -0.41 -3.69 -8.86
C LYS A 47 0.54 -3.71 -7.67
N GLY A 48 0.03 -3.68 -6.45
CA GLY A 48 0.85 -3.54 -5.26
C GLY A 48 0.77 -2.15 -4.66
N GLU A 49 1.84 -1.66 -4.07
CA GLU A 49 1.85 -0.38 -3.36
C GLU A 49 2.92 0.57 -3.88
N ALA A 50 2.51 1.82 -4.05
CA ALA A 50 3.40 2.88 -4.46
C ALA A 50 3.05 4.22 -3.81
N TYR A 51 4.08 5.01 -3.54
CA TYR A 51 3.96 6.41 -3.17
C TYR A 51 4.40 7.27 -4.35
N PHE A 52 3.60 8.27 -4.68
CA PHE A 52 3.79 9.15 -5.82
C PHE A 52 4.04 10.58 -5.37
N GLU A 53 5.03 11.22 -5.98
CA GLU A 53 5.23 12.67 -5.98
C GLU A 53 5.10 13.16 -7.43
N VAL A 54 3.88 13.53 -7.79
CA VAL A 54 3.55 13.89 -9.16
C VAL A 54 3.83 15.37 -9.41
N GLY A 55 4.58 15.66 -10.46
CA GLY A 55 4.82 17.02 -10.95
C GLY A 55 3.50 17.69 -11.38
N ARG A 56 3.34 18.98 -11.03
CA ARG A 56 2.10 19.72 -11.34
C ARG A 56 2.01 20.00 -12.84
N ASP A 57 0.91 19.55 -13.43
CA ASP A 57 0.49 19.85 -14.79
C ASP A 57 -1.03 19.77 -14.87
N GLU A 58 -1.69 20.92 -15.00
CA GLU A 58 -3.16 21.03 -15.02
C GLU A 58 -3.76 20.67 -16.39
N GLU A 59 -2.95 20.76 -17.46
CA GLU A 59 -3.41 20.45 -18.81
C GLU A 59 -3.31 18.96 -19.12
N LYS A 60 -2.43 18.24 -18.38
CA LYS A 60 -2.14 16.84 -18.61
C LYS A 60 -2.26 16.00 -17.33
N PRO A 61 -3.46 15.55 -16.97
CA PRO A 61 -3.69 14.77 -15.75
C PRO A 61 -2.82 13.53 -15.67
N PHE A 62 -2.39 13.19 -14.44
CA PHE A 62 -1.71 11.93 -14.14
C PHE A 62 -2.72 10.92 -13.63
N VAL A 63 -2.76 9.73 -14.22
CA VAL A 63 -3.75 8.70 -13.92
C VAL A 63 -3.04 7.41 -13.53
N VAL A 64 -3.31 6.92 -12.31
CA VAL A 64 -2.87 5.61 -11.85
C VAL A 64 -4.00 4.62 -12.03
N ARG A 65 -3.82 3.66 -12.93
CA ARG A 65 -4.76 2.55 -13.16
C ARG A 65 -4.48 1.43 -12.18
N THR A 66 -5.50 1.02 -11.43
CA THR A 66 -5.46 -0.20 -10.62
C THR A 66 -6.50 -1.22 -11.11
N ALA A 67 -6.51 -2.39 -10.52
CA ALA A 67 -7.52 -3.40 -10.86
C ALA A 67 -8.94 -3.00 -10.44
N CYS A 68 -9.07 -2.12 -9.43
CA CYS A 68 -10.36 -1.81 -8.80
C CYS A 68 -10.87 -0.41 -9.15
N TYR A 69 -9.99 0.57 -9.32
CA TYR A 69 -10.33 1.96 -9.60
C TYR A 69 -9.13 2.71 -10.18
N ASP A 70 -9.40 3.90 -10.66
CA ASP A 70 -8.42 4.84 -11.18
C ASP A 70 -8.24 6.00 -10.21
N VAL A 71 -7.01 6.49 -10.10
CA VAL A 71 -6.65 7.66 -9.31
C VAL A 71 -6.15 8.75 -10.24
N THR A 72 -6.84 9.88 -10.27
CA THR A 72 -6.51 11.02 -11.15
C THR A 72 -6.03 12.21 -10.33
N VAL A 73 -4.89 12.78 -10.71
CA VAL A 73 -4.27 13.92 -10.03
C VAL A 73 -3.69 14.91 -11.04
N LEU A 74 -3.45 16.16 -10.62
CA LEU A 74 -2.83 17.21 -11.43
C LEU A 74 -1.43 17.63 -10.92
N GLY A 75 -1.08 17.25 -9.68
CA GLY A 75 0.19 17.58 -9.03
C GLY A 75 0.05 17.35 -7.54
N THR A 76 0.44 16.15 -7.07
CA THR A 76 -0.08 15.61 -5.81
C THR A 76 0.91 14.63 -5.23
N CYS A 77 1.02 14.58 -3.89
CA CYS A 77 1.71 13.53 -3.15
C CYS A 77 0.66 12.60 -2.51
N PHE A 78 0.71 11.32 -2.83
CA PHE A 78 -0.27 10.34 -2.35
C PHE A 78 0.29 8.91 -2.35
N ASN A 79 -0.31 8.05 -1.54
CA ASN A 79 -0.03 6.61 -1.48
C ASN A 79 -1.18 5.81 -2.08
N VAL A 80 -0.88 4.76 -2.82
CA VAL A 80 -1.86 3.80 -3.33
C VAL A 80 -1.43 2.41 -2.91
N ALA A 81 -2.28 1.69 -2.17
CA ALA A 81 -2.11 0.28 -1.84
C ALA A 81 -3.19 -0.53 -2.56
N ALA A 82 -2.80 -1.26 -3.60
CA ALA A 82 -3.70 -2.00 -4.49
C ALA A 82 -3.17 -3.42 -4.77
N TYR A 83 -2.78 -4.13 -3.70
CA TYR A 83 -2.37 -5.52 -3.81
C TYR A 83 -3.54 -6.42 -4.21
N ARG A 84 -3.28 -7.35 -5.11
CA ARG A 84 -4.32 -8.21 -5.67
C ARG A 84 -4.97 -9.12 -4.63
N ASN A 85 -4.15 -9.63 -3.71
CA ASN A 85 -4.55 -10.64 -2.73
C ASN A 85 -5.11 -10.05 -1.43
N ASP A 86 -4.89 -8.75 -1.17
CA ASP A 86 -5.47 -8.09 0.00
C ASP A 86 -6.98 -7.88 -0.20
N ASN A 87 -7.74 -7.96 0.88
CA ASN A 87 -9.19 -7.74 0.85
C ASN A 87 -9.58 -6.27 0.67
N MET A 88 -8.62 -5.37 0.88
CA MET A 88 -8.83 -3.93 0.76
C MET A 88 -7.87 -3.32 -0.25
N THR A 89 -8.29 -2.21 -0.85
CA THR A 89 -7.44 -1.32 -1.61
C THR A 89 -7.68 0.11 -1.16
N SER A 90 -6.62 0.91 -1.08
CA SER A 90 -6.71 2.26 -0.52
C SER A 90 -5.89 3.29 -1.30
N THR A 91 -6.31 4.55 -1.18
CA THR A 91 -5.56 5.72 -1.66
C THR A 91 -5.58 6.78 -0.58
N THR A 92 -4.40 7.23 -0.15
CA THR A 92 -4.22 8.22 0.92
C THR A 92 -3.60 9.49 0.37
N LEU A 93 -4.25 10.62 0.57
CA LEU A 93 -3.78 11.92 0.08
C LEU A 93 -2.92 12.62 1.12
N VAL A 94 -1.68 12.94 0.74
CA VAL A 94 -0.71 13.66 1.58
C VAL A 94 -0.69 15.15 1.25
N GLN A 95 -0.67 15.51 -0.03
CA GLN A 95 -0.64 16.90 -0.49
C GLN A 95 -1.31 17.04 -1.85
N GLY A 96 -2.06 18.12 -2.08
CA GLY A 96 -2.74 18.42 -3.33
C GLY A 96 -4.19 17.96 -3.35
N ALA A 97 -4.63 17.33 -4.43
CA ALA A 97 -5.99 16.82 -4.61
C ALA A 97 -5.97 15.50 -5.40
N VAL A 98 -6.84 14.59 -5.01
CA VAL A 98 -7.03 13.28 -5.64
C VAL A 98 -8.50 13.12 -6.02
N GLU A 99 -8.76 12.58 -7.20
CA GLU A 99 -10.06 12.05 -7.58
C GLU A 99 -9.93 10.53 -7.81
N VAL A 100 -10.77 9.76 -7.11
CA VAL A 100 -10.89 8.30 -7.27
C VAL A 100 -12.15 8.00 -8.04
N SER A 101 -12.04 7.24 -9.13
CA SER A 101 -13.17 6.92 -10.01
C SER A 101 -12.95 5.56 -10.68
N GLY A 102 -13.96 5.07 -11.44
CA GLY A 102 -13.83 3.87 -12.26
C GLY A 102 -14.79 2.75 -11.90
N LYS A 103 -14.55 1.56 -12.46
CA LYS A 103 -15.43 0.39 -12.28
C LYS A 103 -15.56 0.02 -10.79
N GLY A 104 -16.78 -0.12 -10.31
CA GLY A 104 -17.06 -0.45 -8.90
C GLY A 104 -17.22 0.75 -7.97
N ILE A 105 -16.94 1.97 -8.47
CA ILE A 105 -17.18 3.22 -7.76
C ILE A 105 -18.41 3.88 -8.37
N ALA A 106 -19.52 3.93 -7.63
CA ALA A 106 -20.79 4.45 -8.13
C ALA A 106 -20.72 5.96 -8.50
N GLU A 107 -19.91 6.70 -7.75
CA GLU A 107 -19.66 8.13 -7.98
C GLU A 107 -18.19 8.42 -7.70
N ALA A 108 -17.56 9.27 -8.52
CA ALA A 108 -16.21 9.75 -8.28
C ALA A 108 -16.09 10.38 -6.88
N ARG A 109 -15.00 10.09 -6.19
CA ARG A 109 -14.68 10.60 -4.84
C ARG A 109 -13.47 11.51 -4.90
N ARG A 110 -13.64 12.73 -4.41
CA ARG A 110 -12.54 13.67 -4.22
C ARG A 110 -12.05 13.59 -2.79
N LEU A 111 -10.75 13.41 -2.62
CA LEU A 111 -10.08 13.41 -1.32
C LEU A 111 -9.54 14.79 -1.01
N ARG A 112 -9.59 15.12 0.28
CA ARG A 112 -8.86 16.24 0.90
C ARG A 112 -7.58 15.73 1.52
N VAL A 113 -6.65 16.63 1.78
CA VAL A 113 -5.43 16.30 2.53
C VAL A 113 -5.77 15.62 3.87
N ASP A 114 -5.02 14.59 4.22
CA ASP A 114 -5.25 13.71 5.37
C ASP A 114 -6.50 12.83 5.26
N GLU A 115 -7.04 12.63 4.07
CA GLU A 115 -8.10 11.65 3.84
C GLU A 115 -7.57 10.40 3.14
N ARG A 116 -8.14 9.27 3.54
CA ARG A 116 -7.92 7.96 2.94
C ARG A 116 -9.23 7.42 2.38
N PHE A 117 -9.21 7.07 1.09
CA PHE A 117 -10.23 6.27 0.43
C PHE A 117 -9.91 4.79 0.66
N VAL A 118 -10.90 3.99 1.02
CA VAL A 118 -10.78 2.54 1.16
C VAL A 118 -11.94 1.87 0.43
N LEU A 119 -11.62 0.89 -0.41
CA LEU A 119 -12.56 -0.03 -1.03
C LEU A 119 -12.34 -1.43 -0.42
N ASP A 120 -13.34 -1.94 0.27
CA ASP A 120 -13.41 -3.36 0.67
C ASP A 120 -13.85 -4.18 -0.55
N LYS A 121 -12.96 -5.03 -1.05
CA LYS A 121 -13.19 -5.82 -2.27
C LYS A 121 -14.15 -6.98 -2.06
N VAL A 122 -14.35 -7.40 -0.81
CA VAL A 122 -15.27 -8.50 -0.45
C VAL A 122 -16.71 -7.99 -0.43
N THR A 123 -16.92 -6.84 0.20
CA THR A 123 -18.27 -6.27 0.40
C THR A 123 -18.65 -5.23 -0.65
N GLY A 124 -17.68 -4.69 -1.39
CA GLY A 124 -17.85 -3.55 -2.30
C GLY A 124 -18.05 -2.21 -1.57
N LYS A 125 -17.89 -2.19 -0.24
CA LYS A 125 -18.08 -0.99 0.57
C LYS A 125 -16.95 0.00 0.34
N VAL A 126 -17.32 1.25 0.08
CA VAL A 126 -16.41 2.40 -0.02
C VAL A 126 -16.51 3.24 1.25
N THR A 127 -15.38 3.62 1.81
CA THR A 127 -15.26 4.58 2.92
C THR A 127 -14.22 5.66 2.59
N VAL A 128 -14.47 6.89 3.07
CA VAL A 128 -13.49 7.98 3.09
C VAL A 128 -13.39 8.45 4.52
N GLU A 129 -12.18 8.43 5.06
CA GLU A 129 -11.93 8.74 6.46
C GLU A 129 -10.72 9.66 6.63
N LYS A 130 -10.73 10.48 7.66
CA LYS A 130 -9.57 11.30 8.04
C LYS A 130 -8.56 10.43 8.79
N VAL A 131 -7.28 10.49 8.38
CA VAL A 131 -6.20 9.65 8.91
C VAL A 131 -4.95 10.49 9.23
N ASP A 132 -4.07 9.93 10.03
CA ASP A 132 -2.67 10.36 10.12
C ASP A 132 -1.90 9.64 9.01
N VAL A 133 -1.61 10.36 7.93
CA VAL A 133 -0.96 9.82 6.72
C VAL A 133 0.39 9.16 6.98
N SER A 134 1.03 9.47 8.11
CA SER A 134 2.32 8.88 8.49
C SER A 134 2.25 7.37 8.76
N TYR A 135 1.06 6.81 8.97
CA TYR A 135 0.86 5.37 9.06
C TYR A 135 0.89 4.71 7.68
N ASP A 136 0.25 5.32 6.69
CA ASP A 136 0.17 4.79 5.33
C ASP A 136 1.47 5.01 4.53
N THR A 137 2.32 5.95 4.96
CA THR A 137 3.57 6.31 4.27
C THR A 137 4.85 5.86 4.98
N ALA A 138 4.74 5.26 6.18
CA ALA A 138 5.87 4.84 7.01
C ALA A 138 6.83 3.89 6.29
N TRP A 139 6.30 3.03 5.41
CA TRP A 139 7.07 2.07 4.66
C TRP A 139 8.15 2.75 3.77
N LYS A 140 7.84 3.89 3.16
CA LYS A 140 8.78 4.70 2.37
C LYS A 140 9.95 5.22 3.22
N GLU A 141 9.75 5.37 4.52
CA GLU A 141 10.77 5.75 5.50
C GLU A 141 11.48 4.54 6.12
N GLY A 142 11.25 3.34 5.60
CA GLY A 142 11.84 2.11 6.12
C GLY A 142 11.27 1.67 7.48
N LYS A 143 9.99 1.95 7.76
CA LYS A 143 9.34 1.64 9.03
C LYS A 143 8.08 0.80 8.84
N PHE A 144 7.83 -0.07 9.81
CA PHE A 144 6.51 -0.56 10.15
C PHE A 144 5.90 0.35 11.21
N ARG A 145 4.77 0.96 10.90
CA ARG A 145 4.05 1.84 11.82
C ARG A 145 2.56 1.54 11.75
N PHE A 146 2.04 0.93 12.80
CA PHE A 146 0.65 0.53 12.90
C PHE A 146 0.00 1.09 14.16
N ARG A 147 -1.29 1.37 14.08
CA ARG A 147 -2.12 1.79 15.22
C ARG A 147 -3.46 1.07 15.15
N ASP A 148 -3.70 0.16 16.09
CA ASP A 148 -4.95 -0.58 16.18
C ASP A 148 -5.35 -1.28 14.86
N VAL A 149 -4.39 -1.98 14.24
CA VAL A 149 -4.55 -2.71 12.98
C VAL A 149 -4.72 -4.20 13.25
N ARG A 150 -5.54 -4.89 12.48
CA ARG A 150 -5.74 -6.34 12.58
C ARG A 150 -4.44 -7.08 12.27
N LEU A 151 -4.19 -8.16 13.02
CA LEU A 151 -2.97 -8.95 12.83
C LEU A 151 -2.83 -9.47 11.39
N GLU A 152 -3.92 -9.94 10.79
CA GLU A 152 -3.90 -10.40 9.40
C GLU A 152 -3.39 -9.32 8.42
N GLU A 153 -3.84 -8.09 8.57
CA GLU A 153 -3.41 -6.97 7.72
C GLU A 153 -1.93 -6.62 7.94
N ILE A 154 -1.46 -6.64 9.18
CA ILE A 154 -0.04 -6.44 9.50
C ILE A 154 0.81 -7.58 8.89
N MET A 155 0.33 -8.81 8.98
CA MET A 155 1.06 -9.98 8.47
C MET A 155 1.16 -9.98 6.94
N TRP A 156 0.24 -9.37 6.18
CA TRP A 156 0.43 -9.18 4.73
C TRP A 156 1.68 -8.35 4.43
N ASP A 157 1.93 -7.27 5.18
CA ASP A 157 3.14 -6.46 5.01
C ASP A 157 4.40 -7.20 5.47
N VAL A 158 4.29 -8.00 6.53
CA VAL A 158 5.38 -8.85 7.04
C VAL A 158 5.76 -9.92 6.02
N GLU A 159 4.78 -10.60 5.42
CA GLU A 159 5.00 -11.59 4.38
C GLU A 159 5.73 -11.01 3.18
N ARG A 160 5.30 -9.83 2.73
CA ARG A 160 5.89 -9.15 1.58
C ARG A 160 7.31 -8.65 1.84
N TRP A 161 7.56 -8.12 3.03
CA TRP A 161 8.87 -7.54 3.35
C TRP A 161 9.92 -8.57 3.72
N TYR A 162 9.56 -9.56 4.53
CA TYR A 162 10.52 -10.59 5.00
C TYR A 162 10.54 -11.85 4.14
N ASP A 163 9.73 -11.91 3.09
CA ASP A 163 9.56 -13.09 2.23
C ASP A 163 9.24 -14.35 3.04
N VAL A 164 8.25 -14.24 3.90
CA VAL A 164 7.72 -15.33 4.72
C VAL A 164 6.29 -15.66 4.33
N THR A 165 5.80 -16.81 4.79
CA THR A 165 4.40 -17.23 4.67
C THR A 165 3.81 -17.37 6.07
N VAL A 166 2.58 -16.89 6.27
CA VAL A 166 1.92 -16.92 7.58
C VAL A 166 0.73 -17.88 7.55
N GLU A 167 0.73 -18.81 8.50
CA GLU A 167 -0.40 -19.71 8.78
C GLU A 167 -1.00 -19.39 10.15
N TYR A 168 -2.30 -19.54 10.27
CA TYR A 168 -3.04 -19.27 11.50
C TYR A 168 -3.72 -20.53 12.00
N ASP A 169 -3.63 -20.80 13.30
CA ASP A 169 -4.32 -21.93 13.92
C ASP A 169 -5.84 -21.75 13.96
N SER A 170 -6.30 -20.50 14.00
CA SER A 170 -7.73 -20.16 13.96
C SER A 170 -7.96 -18.79 13.34
N ASP A 171 -9.18 -18.55 12.85
CA ASP A 171 -9.56 -17.23 12.31
C ASP A 171 -9.61 -16.15 13.41
N GLU A 172 -9.84 -16.54 14.66
CA GLU A 172 -9.92 -15.59 15.78
C GLU A 172 -8.63 -14.78 15.96
N VAL A 173 -7.46 -15.40 15.78
CA VAL A 173 -6.17 -14.71 15.96
C VAL A 173 -5.92 -13.64 14.91
N LYS A 174 -6.52 -13.76 13.73
CA LYS A 174 -6.41 -12.77 12.64
C LYS A 174 -7.00 -11.42 13.04
N ASP A 175 -8.02 -11.42 13.92
CA ASP A 175 -8.75 -10.23 14.34
C ASP A 175 -8.10 -9.51 15.53
N PHE A 176 -7.08 -10.08 16.15
CA PHE A 176 -6.34 -9.39 17.20
C PHE A 176 -5.70 -8.12 16.64
N ARG A 177 -5.75 -7.05 17.45
CA ARG A 177 -5.29 -5.73 17.00
C ARG A 177 -4.01 -5.35 17.72
N PHE A 178 -3.09 -4.76 16.95
CA PHE A 178 -1.77 -4.36 17.41
C PHE A 178 -1.44 -2.94 16.94
N GLY A 179 -0.54 -2.32 17.68
CA GLY A 179 0.05 -1.03 17.33
C GLY A 179 1.50 -0.98 17.77
N PHE A 180 2.40 -0.60 16.86
CA PHE A 180 3.83 -0.44 17.14
C PHE A 180 4.49 0.42 16.05
N ASN A 181 5.74 0.81 16.32
CA ASN A 181 6.58 1.52 15.37
C ASN A 181 8.00 0.96 15.47
N MET A 182 8.54 0.43 14.38
CA MET A 182 9.88 -0.13 14.32
C MET A 182 10.51 0.02 12.94
N SER A 183 11.84 -0.07 12.86
CA SER A 183 12.55 -0.19 11.59
C SER A 183 12.22 -1.54 10.92
N ARG A 184 11.86 -1.51 9.65
CA ARG A 184 11.65 -2.74 8.87
C ARG A 184 12.94 -3.32 8.30
N HIS A 185 14.05 -2.58 8.38
CA HIS A 185 15.37 -3.05 7.96
C HIS A 185 16.08 -3.92 9.01
N GLU A 186 15.48 -4.09 10.20
CA GLU A 186 15.94 -5.08 11.17
C GLU A 186 15.55 -6.50 10.75
N THR A 187 16.13 -7.50 11.40
CA THR A 187 15.68 -8.88 11.22
C THR A 187 14.26 -9.07 11.75
N ILE A 188 13.62 -10.18 11.42
CA ILE A 188 12.21 -10.39 11.78
C ILE A 188 12.01 -10.67 13.28
N GLU A 189 13.04 -11.14 14.00
CA GLU A 189 12.95 -11.57 15.40
C GLU A 189 12.44 -10.50 16.35
N PRO A 190 12.89 -9.22 16.29
CA PRO A 190 12.31 -8.15 17.11
C PRO A 190 10.82 -7.95 16.87
N LEU A 191 10.36 -8.08 15.63
CA LEU A 191 8.94 -7.97 15.28
C LEU A 191 8.13 -9.11 15.93
N LEU A 192 8.59 -10.35 15.83
CA LEU A 192 7.91 -11.50 16.42
C LEU A 192 7.77 -11.35 17.93
N ARG A 193 8.80 -10.84 18.61
CA ARG A 193 8.75 -10.53 20.05
C ARG A 193 7.69 -9.49 20.42
N ILE A 194 7.45 -8.48 19.57
CA ILE A 194 6.40 -7.48 19.83
C ILE A 194 5.03 -8.15 19.92
N PHE A 195 4.74 -9.10 19.05
CA PHE A 195 3.47 -9.83 19.07
C PHE A 195 3.37 -10.74 20.31
N GLU A 196 4.42 -11.46 20.64
CA GLU A 196 4.45 -12.38 21.78
C GLU A 196 4.38 -11.66 23.14
N LEU A 197 5.05 -10.53 23.28
CA LEU A 197 5.02 -9.71 24.50
C LEU A 197 3.61 -9.21 24.86
N ASN A 198 2.73 -9.12 23.88
CA ASN A 198 1.32 -8.78 24.12
C ASN A 198 0.53 -9.91 24.80
N GLY A 199 1.09 -11.15 24.80
CA GLY A 199 0.48 -12.33 25.42
C GLY A 199 -0.80 -12.84 24.78
N LYS A 200 -1.13 -12.33 23.58
CA LYS A 200 -2.33 -12.73 22.83
C LYS A 200 -2.05 -13.83 21.81
N VAL A 201 -0.83 -13.91 21.34
CA VAL A 201 -0.40 -14.87 20.32
C VAL A 201 0.99 -15.40 20.61
N GLU A 202 1.24 -16.64 20.16
CA GLU A 202 2.56 -17.27 20.06
C GLU A 202 2.88 -17.43 18.57
N ILE A 203 4.14 -17.23 18.18
CA ILE A 203 4.57 -17.35 16.80
C ILE A 203 5.71 -18.37 16.70
N GLU A 204 5.44 -19.50 16.07
CA GLU A 204 6.47 -20.50 15.74
C GLU A 204 7.03 -20.18 14.35
N ARG A 205 8.36 -20.11 14.27
CA ARG A 205 9.07 -19.92 13.00
C ARG A 205 9.75 -21.23 12.57
N ASN A 206 9.46 -21.64 11.34
CA ASN A 206 10.12 -22.77 10.69
C ASN A 206 10.61 -22.34 9.29
N GLY A 207 11.87 -21.93 9.20
CA GLY A 207 12.43 -21.37 7.98
C GLY A 207 11.74 -20.04 7.60
N ASN A 208 11.06 -20.01 6.46
CA ASN A 208 10.27 -18.89 5.99
C ASN A 208 8.77 -19.00 6.31
N MET A 209 8.37 -20.01 7.08
CA MET A 209 6.99 -20.16 7.53
C MET A 209 6.84 -19.67 8.97
N LEU A 210 5.82 -18.84 9.20
CA LEU A 210 5.38 -18.40 10.52
C LEU A 210 4.03 -19.03 10.83
N LYS A 211 3.93 -19.73 11.95
CA LYS A 211 2.67 -20.26 12.45
C LYS A 211 2.21 -19.45 13.65
N VAL A 212 1.08 -18.77 13.50
CA VAL A 212 0.47 -17.92 14.54
C VAL A 212 -0.57 -18.74 15.29
N LYS A 213 -0.40 -18.83 16.61
CA LYS A 213 -1.24 -19.56 17.54
C LYS A 213 -1.80 -18.59 18.60
N ARG A 214 -2.87 -19.01 19.25
CA ARG A 214 -3.40 -18.31 20.42
C ARG A 214 -2.59 -18.62 21.66
#